data_dfd3368fcaf05cd611eb3336c28cc625
#
_entry.id   dfd3368fcaf05cd611eb3336c28cc625
#
_cell.length_a   1.000
_cell.length_b   1.000
_cell.length_c   1.000
_cell.angle_alpha   90.00
_cell.angle_beta   90.00
_cell.angle_gamma   90.00
#
_symmetry.space_group_name_H-M   'P 1'
#
loop_
_entity.id
_entity.type
_entity.pdbx_description
1 polymer ?
#
loop_
_entity_poly.entity_id
_entity_poly.type
_entity_poly.pdbx_seq_one_letter_code
_entity_poly.pdbx_strand_id
1 'polypeptide(L)'
;LAVQLLARIRHDLGRDVTLKSLFEAPTVAEVANGLQTADAALLAPIERADRDGVLALSWSQQRLWFLEQLEDLGSAYHMEGALHLEGELDIEALQATLDTIVARHEVLRTVFVRGDDEAEPRQVVMPASGFELQQMDLSGQGEPSVTEEALQAALRQASEARFDLAHGPLIR
;
A
#
# COMPACT_ATOMS: atom_id res chain seq x y z
N LEU A 1 -3.25 -16.91 16.48
CA LEU A 1 -4.25 -17.22 17.52
C LEU A 1 -4.08 -16.33 18.76
N ALA A 2 -2.91 -16.30 19.42
CA ALA A 2 -2.68 -15.48 20.64
C ALA A 2 -2.96 -13.99 20.41
N VAL A 3 -2.42 -13.40 19.33
CA VAL A 3 -2.66 -11.98 18.98
C VAL A 3 -4.14 -11.71 18.73
N GLN A 4 -4.83 -12.63 18.07
CA GLN A 4 -6.28 -12.51 17.85
C GLN A 4 -7.08 -12.57 19.15
N LEU A 5 -6.67 -13.44 20.09
CA LEU A 5 -7.28 -13.50 21.42
C LEU A 5 -7.09 -12.19 22.18
N LEU A 6 -5.87 -11.65 22.19
CA LEU A 6 -5.58 -10.37 22.85
C LEU A 6 -6.38 -9.21 22.23
N ALA A 7 -6.49 -9.19 20.89
CA ALA A 7 -7.32 -8.20 20.20
C ALA A 7 -8.79 -8.28 20.61
N ARG A 8 -9.34 -9.49 20.74
CA ARG A 8 -10.71 -9.70 21.24
C ARG A 8 -10.88 -9.30 22.69
N ILE A 9 -9.97 -9.72 23.57
CA ILE A 9 -9.99 -9.33 24.99
C ILE A 9 -10.00 -7.79 25.10
N ARG A 10 -9.17 -7.13 24.33
CA ARG A 10 -9.11 -5.67 24.32
C ARG A 10 -10.39 -5.04 23.79
N HIS A 11 -10.94 -5.58 22.71
CA HIS A 11 -12.17 -5.07 22.10
C HIS A 11 -13.40 -5.33 22.96
N ASP A 12 -13.57 -6.58 23.45
CA ASP A 12 -14.82 -7.01 24.07
C ASP A 12 -14.85 -6.70 25.59
N LEU A 13 -13.68 -6.72 26.25
CA LEU A 13 -13.56 -6.53 27.69
C LEU A 13 -12.90 -5.20 28.09
N GLY A 14 -12.37 -4.44 27.13
CA GLY A 14 -11.72 -3.16 27.40
C GLY A 14 -10.49 -3.27 28.30
N ARG A 15 -9.82 -4.42 28.33
CA ARG A 15 -8.65 -4.68 29.15
C ARG A 15 -7.41 -4.91 28.31
N ASP A 16 -6.26 -4.43 28.78
CA ASP A 16 -4.99 -4.64 28.11
C ASP A 16 -4.20 -5.77 28.75
N VAL A 17 -3.99 -6.84 27.98
CA VAL A 17 -3.21 -8.01 28.37
C VAL A 17 -2.05 -8.13 27.41
N THR A 18 -0.85 -8.29 27.93
CA THR A 18 0.34 -8.41 27.08
C THR A 18 0.50 -9.83 26.55
N LEU A 19 1.18 -9.96 25.39
CA LEU A 19 1.50 -11.27 24.84
C LEU A 19 2.35 -12.10 25.81
N LYS A 20 3.23 -11.43 26.56
CA LYS A 20 4.09 -12.05 27.57
C LYS A 20 3.26 -12.69 28.69
N SER A 21 2.32 -11.93 29.27
CA SER A 21 1.47 -12.44 30.36
C SER A 21 0.59 -13.61 29.92
N LEU A 22 0.14 -13.62 28.65
CA LEU A 22 -0.63 -14.73 28.10
C LEU A 22 0.20 -16.03 28.03
N PHE A 23 1.49 -15.95 27.75
CA PHE A 23 2.37 -17.13 27.72
C PHE A 23 2.82 -17.56 29.13
N GLU A 24 2.94 -16.64 30.06
CA GLU A 24 3.30 -16.93 31.45
C GLU A 24 2.13 -17.58 32.24
N ALA A 25 0.90 -17.28 31.85
CA ALA A 25 -0.32 -17.77 32.47
C ALA A 25 -1.31 -18.27 31.38
N PRO A 26 -1.04 -19.42 30.75
CA PRO A 26 -1.70 -19.82 29.51
C PRO A 26 -3.07 -20.48 29.69
N THR A 27 -3.55 -20.63 30.92
CA THR A 27 -4.89 -21.19 31.16
C THR A 27 -5.97 -20.13 31.18
N VAL A 28 -7.19 -20.49 30.79
CA VAL A 28 -8.34 -19.58 30.80
C VAL A 28 -8.57 -18.96 32.18
N ALA A 29 -8.38 -19.75 33.23
CA ALA A 29 -8.56 -19.29 34.61
C ALA A 29 -7.52 -18.23 35.02
N GLU A 30 -6.26 -18.44 34.66
CA GLU A 30 -5.17 -17.50 34.92
C GLU A 30 -5.33 -16.21 34.15
N VAL A 31 -5.68 -16.30 32.85
CA VAL A 31 -5.99 -15.13 32.05
C VAL A 31 -7.17 -14.35 32.63
N ALA A 32 -8.24 -15.03 33.05
CA ALA A 32 -9.39 -14.40 33.68
C ALA A 32 -9.04 -13.69 35.00
N ASN A 33 -8.19 -14.30 35.82
CA ASN A 33 -7.68 -13.66 37.05
C ASN A 33 -6.81 -12.44 36.74
N GLY A 34 -5.91 -12.54 35.71
CA GLY A 34 -5.09 -11.43 35.26
C GLY A 34 -5.89 -10.25 34.73
N LEU A 35 -7.03 -10.51 34.11
CA LEU A 35 -7.94 -9.47 33.61
C LEU A 35 -8.57 -8.62 34.74
N GLN A 36 -8.70 -9.14 35.93
CA GLN A 36 -9.26 -8.37 37.08
C GLN A 36 -8.32 -7.25 37.50
N THR A 37 -7.01 -7.46 37.34
CA THR A 37 -5.97 -6.50 37.75
C THR A 37 -5.35 -5.79 36.52
N ALA A 38 -5.72 -6.18 35.29
CA ALA A 38 -5.23 -5.55 34.07
C ALA A 38 -5.75 -4.11 33.94
N ASP A 39 -4.90 -3.24 33.43
CA ASP A 39 -5.26 -1.86 33.13
C ASP A 39 -6.35 -1.78 32.08
N ALA A 40 -7.10 -0.69 32.10
CA ALA A 40 -8.01 -0.38 31.00
C ALA A 40 -7.23 -0.20 29.70
N ALA A 41 -7.74 -0.73 28.61
CA ALA A 41 -7.12 -0.54 27.29
C ALA A 41 -7.25 0.94 26.87
N LEU A 42 -6.19 1.69 27.03
CA LEU A 42 -6.12 3.12 26.70
C LEU A 42 -5.69 3.36 25.25
N LEU A 43 -6.05 2.47 24.32
CA LEU A 43 -5.81 2.74 22.92
C LEU A 43 -6.76 3.85 22.47
N ALA A 44 -6.16 4.98 22.11
CA ALA A 44 -6.92 6.03 21.43
C ALA A 44 -7.56 5.46 20.14
N PRO A 45 -8.81 5.81 19.85
CA PRO A 45 -9.43 5.40 18.60
C PRO A 45 -8.62 5.93 17.41
N ILE A 46 -8.62 5.17 16.33
CA ILE A 46 -8.04 5.65 15.06
C ILE A 46 -9.03 6.69 14.50
N GLU A 47 -8.68 7.95 14.62
CA GLU A 47 -9.48 9.05 14.10
C GLU A 47 -9.11 9.37 12.65
N ARG A 48 -10.01 10.02 11.94
CA ARG A 48 -9.69 10.53 10.61
C ARG A 48 -8.69 11.68 10.75
N ALA A 49 -7.63 11.63 9.94
CA ALA A 49 -6.69 12.73 9.86
C ALA A 49 -7.38 13.98 9.29
N ASP A 50 -7.01 15.13 9.82
CA ASP A 50 -7.37 16.42 9.25
C ASP A 50 -6.76 16.55 7.85
N ARG A 51 -7.59 16.78 6.84
CA ARG A 51 -7.18 16.90 5.43
C ARG A 51 -6.81 18.33 5.04
N ASP A 52 -7.18 19.29 5.84
CA ASP A 52 -6.85 20.70 5.62
C ASP A 52 -5.47 21.06 6.17
N GLY A 53 -4.91 20.18 7.02
CA GLY A 53 -3.59 20.31 7.60
C GLY A 53 -2.48 19.62 6.79
N VAL A 54 -1.24 19.73 7.28
CA VAL A 54 -0.08 19.06 6.70
C VAL A 54 -0.14 17.57 7.04
N LEU A 55 -0.16 16.72 6.03
CA LEU A 55 -0.06 15.27 6.18
C LEU A 55 1.42 14.87 6.18
N ALA A 56 1.96 14.59 7.37
CA ALA A 56 3.34 14.14 7.51
C ALA A 56 3.56 12.75 6.88
N LEU A 57 4.79 12.49 6.42
CA LEU A 57 5.21 11.17 5.99
C LEU A 57 5.40 10.24 7.19
N SER A 58 5.13 8.95 7.01
CA SER A 58 5.61 7.93 7.95
C SER A 58 7.15 7.83 7.89
N TRP A 59 7.77 7.26 8.92
CA TRP A 59 9.22 7.03 8.94
C TRP A 59 9.73 6.22 7.73
N SER A 60 8.93 5.23 7.29
CA SER A 60 9.27 4.42 6.11
C SER A 60 9.21 5.24 4.82
N GLN A 61 8.19 6.10 4.68
CA GLN A 61 8.04 7.00 3.53
C GLN A 61 9.15 8.05 3.50
N GLN A 62 9.50 8.66 4.64
CA GLN A 62 10.62 9.62 4.74
C GLN A 62 11.93 8.97 4.31
N ARG A 63 12.19 7.73 4.78
CA ARG A 63 13.39 7.00 4.40
C ARG A 63 13.47 6.77 2.90
N LEU A 64 12.39 6.26 2.28
CA LEU A 64 12.36 5.98 0.85
C LEU A 64 12.47 7.27 0.03
N TRP A 65 11.75 8.31 0.43
CA TRP A 65 11.84 9.63 -0.21
C TRP A 65 13.26 10.21 -0.15
N PHE A 66 13.92 10.10 1.00
CA PHE A 66 15.29 10.57 1.17
C PHE A 66 16.29 9.80 0.31
N LEU A 67 16.16 8.49 0.27
CA LEU A 67 17.02 7.64 -0.57
C LEU A 67 16.85 7.97 -2.05
N GLU A 68 15.63 8.21 -2.52
CA GLU A 68 15.35 8.63 -3.90
C GLU A 68 16.00 9.97 -4.26
N GLN A 69 16.17 10.87 -3.27
CA GLN A 69 16.86 12.14 -3.49
C GLN A 69 18.40 12.01 -3.53
N LEU A 70 18.95 11.01 -2.87
CA LEU A 70 20.40 10.83 -2.75
C LEU A 70 21.01 9.98 -3.84
N GLU A 71 20.30 8.94 -4.25
CA GLU A 71 20.82 7.92 -5.12
C GLU A 71 19.80 7.59 -6.22
N ASP A 72 20.31 7.21 -7.36
CA ASP A 72 19.53 6.61 -8.41
C ASP A 72 19.19 5.15 -8.03
N LEU A 73 18.11 4.98 -7.27
CA LEU A 73 17.67 3.66 -6.81
C LEU A 73 17.09 2.79 -7.93
N GLY A 74 16.86 3.37 -9.11
CA GLY A 74 16.23 2.65 -10.22
C GLY A 74 14.91 2.01 -9.82
N SER A 75 14.77 0.70 -10.06
CA SER A 75 13.56 -0.08 -9.72
C SER A 75 13.68 -0.86 -8.40
N ALA A 76 14.69 -0.58 -7.55
CA ALA A 76 14.98 -1.40 -6.36
C ALA A 76 13.81 -1.53 -5.35
N TYR A 77 12.92 -0.56 -5.32
CA TYR A 77 11.73 -0.56 -4.45
C TYR A 77 10.42 -0.71 -5.22
N HIS A 78 10.47 -1.00 -6.53
CA HIS A 78 9.28 -1.28 -7.29
C HIS A 78 8.71 -2.65 -6.90
N MET A 79 7.40 -2.72 -6.76
CA MET A 79 6.68 -3.98 -6.60
C MET A 79 5.98 -4.30 -7.92
N GLU A 80 6.48 -5.32 -8.57
CA GLU A 80 6.00 -5.73 -9.89
C GLU A 80 5.22 -7.03 -9.80
N GLY A 81 4.26 -7.19 -10.69
CA GLY A 81 3.53 -8.43 -10.87
C GLY A 81 3.06 -8.57 -12.30
N ALA A 82 3.11 -9.76 -12.84
CA ALA A 82 2.55 -10.10 -14.14
C ALA A 82 1.55 -11.25 -13.99
N LEU A 83 0.43 -11.16 -14.70
CA LEU A 83 -0.58 -12.19 -14.74
C LEU A 83 -0.83 -12.59 -16.19
N HIS A 84 -0.85 -13.89 -16.45
CA HIS A 84 -1.31 -14.43 -17.70
C HIS A 84 -2.81 -14.73 -17.60
N LEU A 85 -3.61 -14.11 -18.45
CA LEU A 85 -5.05 -14.30 -18.53
C LEU A 85 -5.40 -15.00 -19.83
N GLU A 86 -6.21 -16.04 -19.76
CA GLU A 86 -6.71 -16.79 -20.92
C GLU A 86 -8.21 -16.55 -21.08
N GLY A 87 -8.69 -16.40 -22.31
CA GLY A 87 -10.08 -16.17 -22.64
C GLY A 87 -10.37 -14.73 -23.08
N GLU A 88 -11.64 -14.37 -23.15
CA GLU A 88 -12.07 -13.03 -23.53
C GLU A 88 -11.97 -12.07 -22.31
N LEU A 89 -11.17 -11.03 -22.43
CA LEU A 89 -11.02 -9.99 -21.43
C LEU A 89 -11.89 -8.78 -21.81
N ASP A 90 -12.82 -8.44 -20.92
CA ASP A 90 -13.57 -7.18 -21.02
C ASP A 90 -12.68 -6.02 -20.50
N ILE A 91 -12.07 -5.32 -21.43
CA ILE A 91 -11.15 -4.20 -21.14
C ILE A 91 -11.88 -3.01 -20.52
N GLU A 92 -13.13 -2.76 -20.91
CA GLU A 92 -13.91 -1.65 -20.36
C GLU A 92 -14.27 -1.93 -18.88
N ALA A 93 -14.66 -3.15 -18.55
CA ALA A 93 -14.90 -3.57 -17.18
C ALA A 93 -13.61 -3.54 -16.34
N LEU A 94 -12.47 -3.95 -16.90
CA LEU A 94 -11.18 -3.86 -16.24
C LEU A 94 -10.80 -2.40 -15.94
N GLN A 95 -10.90 -1.51 -16.93
CA GLN A 95 -10.65 -0.08 -16.75
C GLN A 95 -11.54 0.52 -15.65
N ALA A 96 -12.84 0.29 -15.70
CA ALA A 96 -13.78 0.78 -14.69
C ALA A 96 -13.49 0.25 -13.28
N THR A 97 -12.98 -0.98 -13.19
CA THR A 97 -12.56 -1.58 -11.93
C THR A 97 -11.33 -0.88 -11.37
N LEU A 98 -10.31 -0.67 -12.19
CA LEU A 98 -9.07 0.02 -11.81
C LEU A 98 -9.34 1.47 -11.40
N ASP A 99 -10.19 2.19 -12.14
CA ASP A 99 -10.64 3.54 -11.80
C ASP A 99 -11.31 3.57 -10.42
N THR A 100 -12.18 2.60 -10.16
CA THR A 100 -12.87 2.48 -8.86
C THR A 100 -11.86 2.21 -7.74
N ILE A 101 -10.86 1.36 -7.96
CA ILE A 101 -9.81 1.05 -6.98
C ILE A 101 -9.00 2.30 -6.67
N VAL A 102 -8.53 3.04 -7.68
CA VAL A 102 -7.75 4.27 -7.50
C VAL A 102 -8.57 5.34 -6.78
N ALA A 103 -9.84 5.51 -7.16
CA ALA A 103 -10.72 6.47 -6.50
C ALA A 103 -10.96 6.13 -5.02
N ARG A 104 -11.14 4.86 -4.71
CA ARG A 104 -11.41 4.37 -3.35
C ARG A 104 -10.18 4.42 -2.44
N HIS A 105 -8.99 4.17 -2.97
CA HIS A 105 -7.76 4.03 -2.21
C HIS A 105 -6.83 5.22 -2.39
N GLU A 106 -6.91 6.19 -1.50
CA GLU A 106 -6.10 7.42 -1.54
C GLU A 106 -4.61 7.17 -1.64
N VAL A 107 -4.10 6.09 -1.04
CA VAL A 107 -2.67 5.72 -1.09
C VAL A 107 -2.16 5.54 -2.52
N LEU A 108 -3.01 5.12 -3.46
CA LEU A 108 -2.64 4.92 -4.86
C LEU A 108 -2.52 6.23 -5.66
N ARG A 109 -2.99 7.34 -5.08
CA ARG A 109 -2.93 8.68 -5.68
C ARG A 109 -2.33 9.71 -4.71
N THR A 110 -1.51 9.23 -3.77
CA THR A 110 -0.76 10.08 -2.86
C THR A 110 0.65 10.30 -3.40
N VAL A 111 1.08 11.56 -3.44
CA VAL A 111 2.43 11.96 -3.85
C VAL A 111 3.15 12.62 -2.68
N PHE A 112 4.47 12.73 -2.78
CA PHE A 112 5.32 13.27 -1.73
C PHE A 112 6.02 14.53 -2.23
N VAL A 113 5.59 15.67 -1.78
CA VAL A 113 6.10 16.95 -2.22
C VAL A 113 6.81 17.69 -1.08
N ARG A 114 7.83 18.45 -1.43
CA ARG A 114 8.50 19.39 -0.52
C ARG A 114 8.45 20.78 -1.15
N GLY A 115 7.89 21.73 -0.44
CA GLY A 115 7.93 23.13 -0.83
C GLY A 115 9.35 23.70 -0.68
N ASP A 116 9.65 24.79 -1.40
CA ASP A 116 10.98 25.42 -1.40
C ASP A 116 11.40 25.89 0.00
N ASP A 117 10.46 26.33 0.81
CA ASP A 117 10.65 26.81 2.18
C ASP A 117 10.37 25.74 3.26
N GLU A 118 10.02 24.51 2.87
CA GLU A 118 9.66 23.43 3.79
C GLU A 118 10.89 22.57 4.13
N ALA A 119 11.12 22.33 5.43
CA ALA A 119 12.20 21.48 5.90
C ALA A 119 11.96 20.00 5.59
N GLU A 120 10.69 19.54 5.62
CA GLU A 120 10.31 18.15 5.46
C GLU A 120 9.27 17.99 4.35
N PRO A 121 9.28 16.83 3.64
CA PRO A 121 8.26 16.53 2.66
C PRO A 121 6.91 16.22 3.33
N ARG A 122 5.84 16.45 2.59
CA ARG A 122 4.46 16.16 3.01
C ARG A 122 3.75 15.28 1.99
N GLN A 123 2.74 14.56 2.46
CA GLN A 123 1.84 13.82 1.59
C GLN A 123 0.80 14.76 0.98
N VAL A 124 0.54 14.59 -0.30
CA VAL A 124 -0.55 15.25 -1.01
C VAL A 124 -1.42 14.18 -1.67
N VAL A 125 -2.68 14.12 -1.27
CA VAL A 125 -3.65 13.22 -1.89
C VAL A 125 -4.22 13.90 -3.12
N MET A 126 -3.87 13.37 -4.29
CA MET A 126 -4.33 13.91 -5.57
C MET A 126 -5.81 13.58 -5.82
N PRO A 127 -6.53 14.39 -6.60
CA PRO A 127 -7.87 14.04 -7.07
C PRO A 127 -7.86 12.68 -7.81
N ALA A 128 -8.99 11.98 -7.78
CA ALA A 128 -9.16 10.77 -8.54
C ALA A 128 -9.27 11.11 -10.04
N SER A 129 -8.23 10.80 -10.81
CA SER A 129 -8.16 11.05 -12.26
C SER A 129 -8.37 9.80 -13.12
N GLY A 130 -8.71 8.67 -12.48
CA GLY A 130 -8.75 7.36 -13.13
C GLY A 130 -7.37 6.67 -13.15
N PHE A 131 -7.36 5.47 -13.70
CA PHE A 131 -6.15 4.66 -13.91
C PHE A 131 -5.75 4.70 -15.39
N GLU A 132 -4.49 4.96 -15.68
CA GLU A 132 -3.99 4.95 -17.05
C GLU A 132 -3.61 3.52 -17.47
N LEU A 133 -4.59 2.79 -18.02
CA LEU A 133 -4.37 1.44 -18.54
C LEU A 133 -3.69 1.51 -19.91
N GLN A 134 -2.42 1.18 -19.96
CA GLN A 134 -1.67 1.08 -21.19
C GLN A 134 -1.96 -0.26 -21.89
N GLN A 135 -2.29 -0.22 -23.16
CA GLN A 135 -2.55 -1.39 -23.98
C GLN A 135 -1.49 -1.47 -25.09
N MET A 136 -0.91 -2.64 -25.26
CA MET A 136 0.06 -2.90 -26.29
C MET A 136 -0.30 -4.20 -27.02
N ASP A 137 -0.56 -4.09 -28.30
CA ASP A 137 -0.74 -5.28 -29.14
C ASP A 137 0.64 -5.81 -29.55
N LEU A 138 0.97 -7.00 -29.08
CA LEU A 138 2.22 -7.69 -29.40
C LEU A 138 2.03 -8.76 -30.47
N SER A 139 0.81 -8.94 -31.02
CA SER A 139 0.57 -9.85 -32.12
C SER A 139 1.28 -9.33 -33.38
N GLY A 140 2.22 -10.12 -33.91
CA GLY A 140 2.95 -9.79 -35.14
C GLY A 140 2.04 -9.87 -36.37
N GLN A 141 2.35 -9.09 -37.40
CA GLN A 141 1.68 -9.21 -38.70
C GLN A 141 1.97 -10.58 -39.33
N GLY A 142 1.00 -11.49 -39.25
CA GLY A 142 1.03 -12.79 -39.90
C GLY A 142 1.36 -14.01 -39.03
N GLU A 143 1.69 -13.83 -37.77
CA GLU A 143 1.84 -14.94 -36.80
C GLU A 143 0.81 -14.79 -35.66
N PRO A 144 0.05 -15.85 -35.32
CA PRO A 144 -0.97 -15.78 -34.30
C PRO A 144 -0.40 -15.85 -32.87
N SER A 145 0.90 -15.92 -32.68
CA SER A 145 1.54 -16.04 -31.38
C SER A 145 2.44 -14.83 -31.08
N VAL A 146 2.25 -14.27 -29.91
CA VAL A 146 3.21 -13.32 -29.31
C VAL A 146 4.54 -14.05 -29.17
N THR A 147 5.61 -13.47 -29.70
CA THR A 147 6.94 -14.05 -29.49
C THR A 147 7.33 -13.81 -28.03
N GLU A 148 7.91 -14.82 -27.38
CA GLU A 148 8.42 -14.72 -26.02
C GLU A 148 9.37 -13.52 -25.86
N GLU A 149 10.16 -13.23 -26.90
CA GLU A 149 11.09 -12.10 -26.92
C GLU A 149 10.36 -10.74 -26.85
N ALA A 150 9.25 -10.57 -27.59
CA ALA A 150 8.46 -9.34 -27.57
C ALA A 150 7.80 -9.14 -26.21
N LEU A 151 7.26 -10.20 -25.62
CA LEU A 151 6.68 -10.18 -24.27
C LEU A 151 7.74 -9.78 -23.23
N GLN A 152 8.90 -10.43 -23.25
CA GLN A 152 9.99 -10.14 -22.32
C GLN A 152 10.54 -8.71 -22.48
N ALA A 153 10.56 -8.18 -23.72
CA ALA A 153 10.95 -6.80 -23.95
C ALA A 153 9.94 -5.81 -23.37
N ALA A 154 8.64 -6.05 -23.57
CA ALA A 154 7.58 -5.22 -23.02
C ALA A 154 7.58 -5.24 -21.47
N LEU A 155 7.74 -6.42 -20.87
CA LEU A 155 7.84 -6.56 -19.40
C LEU A 155 9.05 -5.80 -18.85
N ARG A 156 10.23 -5.93 -19.46
CA ARG A 156 11.42 -5.16 -19.06
C ARG A 156 11.18 -3.66 -19.16
N GLN A 157 10.62 -3.18 -20.25
CA GLN A 157 10.32 -1.77 -20.42
C GLN A 157 9.36 -1.25 -19.34
N ALA A 158 8.33 -2.03 -19.00
CA ALA A 158 7.40 -1.66 -17.95
C ALA A 158 8.08 -1.63 -16.57
N SER A 159 9.00 -2.56 -16.27
CA SER A 159 9.66 -2.68 -14.98
C SER A 159 10.75 -1.62 -14.76
N GLU A 160 11.46 -1.23 -15.82
CA GLU A 160 12.54 -0.24 -15.75
C GLU A 160 12.05 1.22 -15.68
N ALA A 161 10.80 1.46 -16.04
CA ALA A 161 10.24 2.81 -15.98
C ALA A 161 10.15 3.29 -14.53
N ARG A 162 10.64 4.50 -14.25
CA ARG A 162 10.70 5.05 -12.87
C ARG A 162 9.36 5.63 -12.45
N PHE A 163 9.16 5.66 -11.13
CA PHE A 163 8.08 6.42 -10.52
C PHE A 163 8.61 7.80 -10.09
N ASP A 164 7.87 8.84 -10.43
CA ASP A 164 8.11 10.18 -9.89
C ASP A 164 7.30 10.33 -8.59
N LEU A 165 7.98 10.34 -7.46
CA LEU A 165 7.32 10.43 -6.16
C LEU A 165 6.62 11.76 -5.92
N ALA A 166 7.01 12.83 -6.64
CA ALA A 166 6.46 14.17 -6.48
C ALA A 166 5.22 14.40 -7.33
N HIS A 167 5.13 13.76 -8.50
CA HIS A 167 4.05 14.02 -9.45
C HIS A 167 3.15 12.79 -9.64
N GLY A 168 3.65 11.57 -9.37
CA GLY A 168 2.90 10.34 -9.60
C GLY A 168 2.61 10.06 -11.07
N PRO A 169 1.67 9.15 -11.38
CA PRO A 169 1.05 8.23 -10.42
C PRO A 169 2.04 7.20 -9.87
N LEU A 170 1.80 6.70 -8.65
CA LEU A 170 2.65 5.69 -8.00
C LEU A 170 2.12 4.25 -8.22
N ILE A 171 1.19 4.12 -9.13
CA ILE A 171 0.67 2.86 -9.68
C ILE A 171 0.51 3.01 -11.19
N ARG A 172 0.80 1.96 -11.92
CA ARG A 172 0.64 1.89 -13.37
C ARG A 172 0.47 0.44 -13.83
#